data_7ddcd31c6da928eb765392b82631dd67
#
_entry.id   7ddcd31c6da928eb765392b82631dd67
#
_cell.length_a   1.000
_cell.length_b   1.000
_cell.length_c   1.000
_cell.angle_alpha   90.00
_cell.angle_beta   90.00
_cell.angle_gamma   90.00
#
_symmetry.space_group_name_H-M   'P 1'
#
loop_
_entity.id
_entity.type
_entity.pdbx_description
1 polymer ?
#
loop_
_entity_poly.entity_id
_entity_poly.type
_entity_poly.pdbx_seq_one_letter_code
_entity_poly.pdbx_strand_id
1 'polypeptide(L)'
;MTSKIASQIQEQLPKATGVSASIPLMDVLKNVTTDSINSLTIKIANYSLKGGDTDVLLEIKASQISKEKPTQAKTLQITATIPASTMLNNAQFESAEIVGNAIQIAVGPGGLGQALLVPKYSSNQIYFQVKSVSIFGNELPASSLPPDIQSQIKSKSLRTLSFPQEMKVKSVSMSSQGLSLKLAGKNIALDSLGSSL
;
A
#
# COMPACT_ATOMS: atom_id res chain seq x y z
N MET A 1 -26.22 -9.34 -5.43
CA MET A 1 -24.99 -9.97 -5.99
C MET A 1 -23.73 -9.44 -5.31
N THR A 2 -23.52 -8.15 -5.21
CA THR A 2 -22.33 -7.51 -4.61
C THR A 2 -22.15 -7.81 -3.12
N SER A 3 -23.25 -7.86 -2.31
CA SER A 3 -23.19 -8.23 -0.88
C SER A 3 -22.70 -9.65 -0.68
N LYS A 4 -23.10 -10.60 -1.53
CA LYS A 4 -22.65 -11.99 -1.45
C LYS A 4 -21.14 -12.11 -1.77
N ILE A 5 -20.66 -11.34 -2.74
CA ILE A 5 -19.22 -11.25 -3.07
C ILE A 5 -18.46 -10.67 -1.87
N ALA A 6 -18.94 -9.58 -1.27
CA ALA A 6 -18.31 -8.99 -0.11
C ALA A 6 -18.20 -9.97 1.07
N SER A 7 -19.27 -10.72 1.37
CA SER A 7 -19.27 -11.74 2.43
C SER A 7 -18.27 -12.87 2.15
N GLN A 8 -18.20 -13.36 0.92
CA GLN A 8 -17.22 -14.39 0.54
C GLN A 8 -15.79 -13.92 0.68
N ILE A 9 -15.52 -12.65 0.33
CA ILE A 9 -14.19 -12.05 0.51
C ILE A 9 -13.85 -11.91 2.00
N GLN A 10 -14.83 -11.48 2.81
CA GLN A 10 -14.67 -11.39 4.27
C GLN A 10 -14.31 -12.75 4.89
N GLU A 11 -14.92 -13.84 4.43
CA GLU A 11 -14.61 -15.20 4.88
C GLU A 11 -13.19 -15.64 4.49
N GLN A 12 -12.73 -15.26 3.30
CA GLN A 12 -11.37 -15.58 2.83
C GLN A 12 -10.28 -14.68 3.45
N LEU A 13 -10.67 -13.48 3.88
CA LEU A 13 -9.78 -12.51 4.51
C LEU A 13 -10.27 -12.18 5.93
N PRO A 14 -10.07 -13.06 6.91
CA PRO A 14 -10.63 -12.89 8.26
C PRO A 14 -10.08 -11.67 9.00
N LYS A 15 -8.97 -11.10 8.56
CA LYS A 15 -8.37 -9.86 9.10
C LYS A 15 -8.90 -8.58 8.42
N ALA A 16 -9.79 -8.72 7.44
CA ALA A 16 -10.39 -7.59 6.74
C ALA A 16 -11.66 -7.14 7.46
N THR A 17 -11.87 -5.84 7.58
CA THR A 17 -13.15 -5.26 8.04
C THR A 17 -13.59 -4.15 7.09
N GLY A 18 -14.91 -3.90 7.05
CA GLY A 18 -15.47 -2.90 6.15
C GLY A 18 -15.30 -3.26 4.67
N VAL A 19 -15.50 -4.55 4.34
CA VAL A 19 -15.40 -5.04 2.96
C VAL A 19 -16.62 -4.60 2.16
N SER A 20 -16.39 -3.97 1.03
CA SER A 20 -17.42 -3.62 0.05
C SER A 20 -17.00 -4.06 -1.36
N ALA A 21 -17.96 -4.51 -2.16
CA ALA A 21 -17.75 -4.88 -3.54
C ALA A 21 -18.69 -4.08 -4.44
N SER A 22 -18.20 -3.62 -5.58
CA SER A 22 -18.99 -2.89 -6.56
C SER A 22 -18.69 -3.36 -7.99
N ILE A 23 -19.77 -3.45 -8.78
CA ILE A 23 -19.71 -3.73 -10.22
C ILE A 23 -20.42 -2.57 -10.90
N PRO A 24 -19.83 -1.93 -11.93
CA PRO A 24 -20.49 -0.87 -12.69
C PRO A 24 -21.84 -1.34 -13.27
N LEU A 25 -22.87 -0.49 -13.20
CA LEU A 25 -24.21 -0.82 -13.67
C LEU A 25 -24.25 -1.31 -15.13
N MET A 26 -23.46 -0.69 -16.01
CA MET A 26 -23.35 -1.10 -17.41
C MET A 26 -22.77 -2.50 -17.58
N ASP A 27 -21.93 -2.94 -16.65
CA ASP A 27 -21.33 -4.26 -16.67
C ASP A 27 -22.26 -5.33 -16.09
N VAL A 28 -23.20 -4.97 -15.22
CA VAL A 28 -24.18 -5.92 -14.67
C VAL A 28 -25.01 -6.57 -15.77
N LEU A 29 -25.48 -5.77 -16.73
CA LEU A 29 -26.28 -6.26 -17.88
C LEU A 29 -25.44 -7.18 -18.79
N LYS A 30 -24.19 -6.83 -19.05
CA LYS A 30 -23.28 -7.64 -19.87
C LYS A 30 -22.87 -8.93 -19.18
N ASN A 31 -22.67 -8.90 -17.86
CA ASN A 31 -22.26 -10.07 -17.08
C ASN A 31 -23.31 -11.18 -17.02
N VAL A 32 -24.58 -10.89 -17.33
CA VAL A 32 -25.65 -11.91 -17.40
C VAL A 32 -25.48 -12.82 -18.62
N THR A 33 -24.96 -12.28 -19.72
CA THR A 33 -24.84 -12.96 -21.01
C THR A 33 -23.43 -13.48 -21.32
N THR A 34 -22.44 -13.21 -20.46
CA THR A 34 -21.04 -13.60 -20.68
C THR A 34 -20.54 -14.53 -19.58
N ASP A 35 -19.56 -15.39 -19.89
CA ASP A 35 -18.89 -16.29 -18.94
C ASP A 35 -17.84 -15.58 -18.10
N SER A 36 -17.80 -14.26 -18.14
CA SER A 36 -16.85 -13.45 -17.38
C SER A 36 -17.52 -12.25 -16.72
N ILE A 37 -16.92 -11.76 -15.63
CA ILE A 37 -17.25 -10.49 -15.00
C ILE A 37 -16.29 -9.45 -15.58
N ASN A 38 -16.83 -8.43 -16.26
CA ASN A 38 -16.01 -7.42 -16.96
C ASN A 38 -15.15 -6.60 -16.00
N SER A 39 -15.72 -6.13 -14.90
CA SER A 39 -14.98 -5.39 -13.87
C SER A 39 -15.58 -5.58 -12.48
N LEU A 40 -14.70 -5.61 -11.48
CA LEU A 40 -15.04 -5.71 -10.07
C LEU A 40 -14.10 -4.80 -9.29
N THR A 41 -14.65 -3.95 -8.43
CA THR A 41 -13.87 -3.18 -7.47
C THR A 41 -14.24 -3.63 -6.06
N ILE A 42 -13.22 -3.97 -5.27
CA ILE A 42 -13.35 -4.34 -3.86
C ILE A 42 -12.62 -3.28 -3.06
N LYS A 43 -13.27 -2.77 -2.01
CA LYS A 43 -12.64 -1.87 -1.05
C LYS A 43 -12.72 -2.52 0.33
N ILE A 44 -11.62 -2.48 1.04
CA ILE A 44 -11.48 -2.97 2.41
C ILE A 44 -11.04 -1.78 3.25
N ALA A 45 -11.85 -1.41 4.23
CA ALA A 45 -11.58 -0.23 5.05
C ALA A 45 -10.42 -0.45 6.02
N ASN A 46 -10.26 -1.67 6.55
CA ASN A 46 -9.14 -2.00 7.43
C ASN A 46 -8.68 -3.42 7.14
N TYR A 47 -7.41 -3.58 6.89
CA TYR A 47 -6.74 -4.86 6.73
C TYR A 47 -5.45 -4.88 7.57
N SER A 48 -5.36 -5.83 8.50
CA SER A 48 -4.16 -5.99 9.32
C SER A 48 -3.12 -6.85 8.58
N LEU A 49 -1.99 -6.27 8.24
CA LEU A 49 -0.87 -6.98 7.64
C LEU A 49 -0.25 -7.99 8.63
N LYS A 50 0.29 -9.09 8.12
CA LYS A 50 1.04 -10.06 8.92
C LYS A 50 2.24 -9.36 9.59
N GLY A 51 2.29 -9.39 10.93
CA GLY A 51 3.41 -8.87 11.71
C GLY A 51 3.31 -7.43 12.19
N GLY A 52 2.14 -6.80 12.08
CA GLY A 52 1.93 -5.46 12.64
C GLY A 52 0.45 -5.12 12.84
N ASP A 53 0.17 -4.27 13.83
CA ASP A 53 -1.15 -3.67 14.06
C ASP A 53 -1.42 -2.50 13.10
N THR A 54 -1.02 -2.66 11.84
CA THR A 54 -1.11 -1.57 10.87
C THR A 54 -2.38 -1.72 10.07
N ASP A 55 -3.35 -0.85 10.31
CA ASP A 55 -4.54 -0.74 9.48
C ASP A 55 -4.16 -0.23 8.10
N VAL A 56 -4.50 -1.03 7.09
CA VAL A 56 -4.26 -0.72 5.68
C VAL A 56 -5.58 -0.66 4.95
N LEU A 57 -5.79 0.42 4.20
CA LEU A 57 -6.89 0.53 3.25
C LEU A 57 -6.50 -0.21 1.98
N LEU A 58 -7.34 -1.15 1.51
CA LEU A 58 -7.10 -1.84 0.25
C LEU A 58 -8.18 -1.50 -0.77
N GLU A 59 -7.78 -1.15 -1.97
CA GLU A 59 -8.63 -1.08 -3.15
C GLU A 59 -8.12 -2.09 -4.18
N ILE A 60 -8.95 -3.07 -4.53
CA ILE A 60 -8.64 -4.11 -5.49
C ILE A 60 -9.54 -3.91 -6.71
N LYS A 61 -8.95 -3.73 -7.89
CA LYS A 61 -9.65 -3.62 -9.17
C LYS A 61 -9.26 -4.80 -10.04
N ALA A 62 -10.23 -5.62 -10.39
CA ALA A 62 -10.06 -6.77 -11.27
C ALA A 62 -10.91 -6.60 -12.53
N SER A 63 -10.38 -7.04 -13.67
CA SER A 63 -11.14 -7.03 -14.93
C SER A 63 -11.06 -8.36 -15.66
N GLN A 64 -12.11 -8.65 -16.45
CA GLN A 64 -12.28 -9.88 -17.21
C GLN A 64 -12.01 -11.11 -16.34
N ILE A 65 -12.85 -11.26 -15.31
CA ILE A 65 -12.77 -12.33 -14.32
C ILE A 65 -13.53 -13.54 -14.87
N SER A 66 -12.85 -14.68 -15.01
CA SER A 66 -13.49 -15.96 -15.37
C SER A 66 -14.47 -16.39 -14.28
N LYS A 67 -15.66 -16.89 -14.71
CA LYS A 67 -16.61 -17.53 -13.80
C LYS A 67 -16.28 -19.00 -13.56
N GLU A 68 -15.41 -19.59 -14.39
CA GLU A 68 -14.93 -20.95 -14.24
C GLU A 68 -13.77 -21.04 -13.25
N LYS A 69 -13.64 -22.17 -12.59
CA LYS A 69 -12.50 -22.44 -11.69
C LYS A 69 -11.31 -23.03 -12.46
N PRO A 70 -10.08 -22.62 -12.13
CA PRO A 70 -9.72 -21.60 -11.14
C PRO A 70 -10.14 -20.20 -11.58
N THR A 71 -10.71 -19.42 -10.66
CA THR A 71 -11.13 -18.05 -10.94
C THR A 71 -9.92 -17.17 -11.24
N GLN A 72 -9.86 -16.63 -12.45
CA GLN A 72 -8.73 -15.80 -12.90
C GLN A 72 -9.19 -14.41 -13.31
N ALA A 73 -8.40 -13.40 -12.98
CA ALA A 73 -8.56 -12.06 -13.50
C ALA A 73 -7.50 -11.80 -14.57
N LYS A 74 -7.90 -11.32 -15.74
CA LYS A 74 -6.96 -10.95 -16.82
C LYS A 74 -6.08 -9.78 -16.39
N THR A 75 -6.64 -8.82 -15.66
CA THR A 75 -5.86 -7.76 -15.01
C THR A 75 -6.29 -7.60 -13.56
N LEU A 76 -5.31 -7.38 -12.70
CA LEU A 76 -5.52 -7.09 -11.30
C LEU A 76 -4.67 -5.88 -10.92
N GLN A 77 -5.28 -4.94 -10.23
CA GLN A 77 -4.61 -3.80 -9.61
C GLN A 77 -4.97 -3.77 -8.14
N ILE A 78 -3.97 -3.61 -7.28
CA ILE A 78 -4.14 -3.46 -5.84
C ILE A 78 -3.51 -2.13 -5.44
N THR A 79 -4.28 -1.29 -4.76
CA THR A 79 -3.76 -0.10 -4.10
C THR A 79 -3.88 -0.33 -2.60
N ALA A 80 -2.75 -0.41 -1.92
CA ALA A 80 -2.67 -0.49 -0.47
C ALA A 80 -2.25 0.88 0.07
N THR A 81 -3.01 1.43 1.00
CA THR A 81 -2.70 2.73 1.62
C THR A 81 -2.61 2.56 3.12
N ILE A 82 -1.45 2.87 3.69
CA ILE A 82 -1.27 3.01 5.13
C ILE A 82 -1.66 4.44 5.49
N PRO A 83 -2.73 4.66 6.28
CA PRO A 83 -3.17 6.00 6.63
C PRO A 83 -2.09 6.82 7.32
N ALA A 84 -2.09 8.12 7.09
CA ALA A 84 -1.13 9.06 7.69
C ALA A 84 -1.09 8.95 9.22
N SER A 85 -2.27 8.89 9.87
CA SER A 85 -2.38 8.74 11.31
C SER A 85 -1.72 7.45 11.83
N THR A 86 -2.01 6.32 11.16
CA THR A 86 -1.41 5.01 11.52
C THR A 86 0.10 5.05 11.37
N MET A 87 0.57 5.67 10.28
CA MET A 87 1.99 5.73 9.98
C MET A 87 2.75 6.63 10.97
N LEU A 88 2.19 7.79 11.31
CA LEU A 88 2.80 8.72 12.26
C LEU A 88 2.78 8.18 13.69
N ASN A 89 1.70 7.52 14.09
CA ASN A 89 1.59 6.90 15.42
C ASN A 89 2.57 5.72 15.60
N ASN A 90 2.86 4.99 14.53
CA ASN A 90 3.79 3.85 14.53
C ASN A 90 5.21 4.25 14.13
N ALA A 91 5.44 5.53 13.81
CA ALA A 91 6.77 6.01 13.45
C ALA A 91 7.70 5.93 14.65
N GLN A 92 8.84 5.26 14.46
CA GLN A 92 9.93 5.23 15.45
C GLN A 92 10.78 6.52 15.40
N PHE A 93 10.17 7.62 14.95
CA PHE A 93 10.80 8.92 14.80
C PHE A 93 10.08 9.95 15.66
N GLU A 94 10.81 10.73 16.39
CA GLU A 94 10.26 11.86 17.13
C GLU A 94 9.77 12.96 16.14
N SER A 95 8.64 13.57 16.45
CA SER A 95 8.09 14.70 15.71
C SER A 95 7.96 14.48 14.19
N ALA A 96 7.44 13.30 13.80
CA ALA A 96 7.19 13.01 12.39
C ALA A 96 5.93 13.73 11.88
N GLU A 97 6.00 14.36 10.71
CA GLU A 97 4.85 14.95 10.02
C GLU A 97 4.92 14.71 8.51
N ILE A 98 3.77 14.77 7.82
CA ILE A 98 3.73 14.63 6.37
C ILE A 98 3.74 16.02 5.73
N VAL A 99 4.77 16.27 4.90
CA VAL A 99 4.94 17.52 4.16
C VAL A 99 4.98 17.20 2.67
N GLY A 100 3.88 17.51 1.97
CA GLY A 100 3.74 17.20 0.55
C GLY A 100 3.81 15.69 0.27
N ASN A 101 4.87 15.25 -0.41
CA ASN A 101 5.12 13.85 -0.75
C ASN A 101 6.24 13.18 0.07
N ALA A 102 6.55 13.75 1.23
CA ALA A 102 7.61 13.32 2.12
C ALA A 102 7.15 13.25 3.58
N ILE A 103 7.91 12.56 4.41
CA ILE A 103 7.82 12.68 5.87
C ILE A 103 8.95 13.59 6.32
N GLN A 104 8.63 14.57 7.14
CA GLN A 104 9.60 15.39 7.85
C GLN A 104 9.79 14.82 9.25
N ILE A 105 11.02 14.62 9.66
CA ILE A 105 11.39 14.15 10.98
C ILE A 105 12.42 15.08 11.61
N ALA A 106 12.42 15.18 12.95
CA ALA A 106 13.50 15.85 13.67
C ALA A 106 14.76 15.01 13.64
N VAL A 107 15.91 15.63 13.46
CA VAL A 107 17.23 14.98 13.45
C VAL A 107 18.26 15.82 14.22
N GLY A 108 19.28 15.15 14.73
CA GLY A 108 20.35 15.80 15.50
C GLY A 108 20.01 16.03 16.97
N PRO A 109 20.98 16.49 17.78
CA PRO A 109 20.81 16.76 19.20
C PRO A 109 19.72 17.80 19.44
N GLY A 110 18.72 17.46 20.27
CA GLY A 110 17.61 18.35 20.59
C GLY A 110 16.66 18.68 19.44
N GLY A 111 16.71 17.92 18.32
CA GLY A 111 15.83 18.14 17.16
C GLY A 111 16.11 19.42 16.39
N LEU A 112 17.31 19.96 16.46
CA LEU A 112 17.69 21.22 15.80
C LEU A 112 17.69 21.16 14.27
N GLY A 113 17.76 19.94 13.71
CA GLY A 113 17.65 19.70 12.27
C GLY A 113 16.34 19.01 11.91
N GLN A 114 15.97 19.10 10.66
CA GLN A 114 14.85 18.38 10.07
C GLN A 114 15.32 17.63 8.84
N ALA A 115 14.85 16.39 8.66
CA ALA A 115 15.13 15.60 7.46
C ALA A 115 13.83 15.31 6.72
N LEU A 116 13.82 15.51 5.40
CA LEU A 116 12.75 15.11 4.52
C LEU A 116 13.02 13.70 3.98
N LEU A 117 12.11 12.79 4.24
CA LEU A 117 12.20 11.38 3.87
C LEU A 117 11.19 11.07 2.77
N VAL A 118 11.65 10.44 1.69
CA VAL A 118 10.78 9.96 0.60
C VAL A 118 10.75 8.45 0.56
N PRO A 119 9.59 7.82 0.29
CA PRO A 119 9.51 6.38 0.18
C PRO A 119 10.21 5.89 -1.10
N LYS A 120 10.90 4.78 -0.97
CA LYS A 120 11.55 4.07 -2.07
C LYS A 120 11.19 2.60 -2.04
N TYR A 121 11.21 1.98 -3.21
CA TYR A 121 11.02 0.56 -3.39
C TYR A 121 12.21 -0.03 -4.13
N SER A 122 12.77 -1.11 -3.62
CA SER A 122 13.80 -1.89 -4.26
C SER A 122 13.83 -3.30 -3.67
N SER A 123 14.05 -4.31 -4.49
CA SER A 123 14.25 -5.70 -4.05
C SER A 123 13.15 -6.20 -3.09
N ASN A 124 11.89 -5.97 -3.43
CA ASN A 124 10.71 -6.33 -2.62
C ASN A 124 10.68 -5.68 -1.23
N GLN A 125 11.36 -4.55 -1.08
CA GLN A 125 11.39 -3.80 0.17
C GLN A 125 10.98 -2.35 -0.06
N ILE A 126 10.20 -1.81 0.87
CA ILE A 126 9.94 -0.38 1.00
C ILE A 126 10.81 0.14 2.13
N TYR A 127 11.41 1.31 1.93
CA TYR A 127 12.17 2.03 2.92
C TYR A 127 12.08 3.53 2.66
N PHE A 128 12.42 4.33 3.67
CA PHE A 128 12.55 5.77 3.49
C PHE A 128 14.00 6.16 3.24
N GLN A 129 14.18 7.06 2.27
CA GLN A 129 15.47 7.65 1.93
C GLN A 129 15.44 9.13 2.24
N VAL A 130 16.50 9.65 2.81
CA VAL A 130 16.67 11.09 3.03
C VAL A 130 16.76 11.79 1.67
N LYS A 131 15.90 12.77 1.45
CA LYS A 131 15.89 13.64 0.27
C LYS A 131 16.75 14.88 0.51
N SER A 132 16.50 15.55 1.62
CA SER A 132 17.22 16.75 2.05
C SER A 132 17.19 16.86 3.58
N VAL A 133 18.03 17.71 4.10
CA VAL A 133 18.11 18.07 5.52
C VAL A 133 18.02 19.58 5.64
N SER A 134 17.39 20.07 6.69
CA SER A 134 17.39 21.49 7.03
C SER A 134 17.96 21.66 8.43
N ILE A 135 18.89 22.59 8.60
CA ILE A 135 19.45 22.97 9.90
C ILE A 135 19.30 24.48 10.03
N PHE A 136 18.59 24.93 11.06
CA PHE A 136 18.24 26.33 11.27
C PHE A 136 17.59 27.00 10.02
N GLY A 137 16.75 26.24 9.30
CA GLY A 137 16.06 26.73 8.11
C GLY A 137 16.89 26.72 6.82
N ASN A 138 18.18 26.35 6.88
CA ASN A 138 19.02 26.22 5.70
C ASN A 138 18.94 24.79 5.16
N GLU A 139 18.49 24.64 3.90
CA GLU A 139 18.39 23.34 3.24
C GLU A 139 19.79 22.85 2.78
N LEU A 140 20.10 21.62 3.11
CA LEU A 140 21.34 20.94 2.79
C LEU A 140 21.03 19.63 2.05
N PRO A 141 21.93 19.15 1.17
CA PRO A 141 21.75 17.87 0.51
C PRO A 141 21.78 16.71 1.52
N ALA A 142 21.16 15.59 1.17
CA ALA A 142 21.13 14.39 2.01
C ALA A 142 22.54 13.90 2.42
N SER A 143 23.54 14.13 1.58
CA SER A 143 24.96 13.80 1.85
C SER A 143 25.57 14.55 3.02
N SER A 144 24.92 15.61 3.51
CA SER A 144 25.35 16.34 4.71
C SER A 144 25.05 15.58 5.99
N LEU A 145 24.18 14.56 5.96
CA LEU A 145 23.98 13.65 7.07
C LEU A 145 25.08 12.59 7.10
N PRO A 146 25.62 12.26 8.29
CA PRO A 146 26.52 11.13 8.45
C PRO A 146 25.92 9.84 7.87
N PRO A 147 26.74 8.98 7.21
CA PRO A 147 26.24 7.74 6.58
C PRO A 147 25.58 6.76 7.54
N ASP A 148 26.00 6.74 8.80
CA ASP A 148 25.41 5.93 9.87
C ASP A 148 23.97 6.37 10.19
N ILE A 149 23.69 7.67 10.23
CA ILE A 149 22.33 8.21 10.43
C ILE A 149 21.44 7.85 9.24
N GLN A 150 21.93 8.00 8.00
CA GLN A 150 21.17 7.61 6.80
C GLN A 150 20.85 6.10 6.82
N SER A 151 21.82 5.27 7.23
CA SER A 151 21.65 3.82 7.35
C SER A 151 20.66 3.44 8.45
N GLN A 152 20.67 4.13 9.58
CA GLN A 152 19.69 3.94 10.66
C GLN A 152 18.27 4.30 10.20
N ILE A 153 18.07 5.42 9.52
CA ILE A 153 16.77 5.83 8.97
C ILE A 153 16.26 4.74 8.01
N LYS A 154 17.11 4.28 7.10
CA LYS A 154 16.76 3.23 6.15
C LYS A 154 16.37 1.93 6.87
N SER A 155 17.18 1.45 7.82
CA SER A 155 16.95 0.19 8.53
C SER A 155 15.68 0.22 9.40
N LYS A 156 15.43 1.32 10.12
CA LYS A 156 14.21 1.49 10.93
C LYS A 156 12.94 1.52 10.09
N SER A 157 13.03 2.06 8.87
CA SER A 157 11.89 2.21 7.96
C SER A 157 11.69 1.02 7.01
N LEU A 158 12.63 0.07 6.98
CA LEU A 158 12.60 -1.06 6.05
C LEU A 158 11.43 -1.99 6.35
N ARG A 159 10.65 -2.29 5.31
CA ARG A 159 9.56 -3.29 5.36
C ARG A 159 9.66 -4.18 4.15
N THR A 160 9.72 -5.49 4.38
CA THR A 160 9.68 -6.49 3.30
C THR A 160 8.23 -6.71 2.89
N LEU A 161 8.01 -6.72 1.58
CA LEU A 161 6.70 -6.98 1.00
C LEU A 161 6.61 -8.43 0.53
N SER A 162 5.46 -9.06 0.78
CA SER A 162 5.11 -10.35 0.23
C SER A 162 3.86 -10.18 -0.64
N PHE A 163 3.93 -10.60 -1.90
CA PHE A 163 2.81 -10.61 -2.84
C PHE A 163 3.07 -11.67 -3.92
N PRO A 164 2.03 -12.13 -4.65
CA PRO A 164 2.18 -13.12 -5.71
C PRO A 164 3.22 -12.69 -6.76
N GLN A 165 3.97 -13.65 -7.30
CA GLN A 165 5.07 -13.38 -8.25
C GLN A 165 4.60 -12.69 -9.53
N GLU A 166 3.36 -12.91 -9.93
CA GLU A 166 2.73 -12.29 -11.10
C GLU A 166 2.40 -10.81 -10.89
N MET A 167 2.41 -10.34 -9.63
CA MET A 167 2.20 -8.95 -9.28
C MET A 167 3.51 -8.18 -9.29
N LYS A 168 3.46 -6.94 -9.78
CA LYS A 168 4.62 -6.03 -9.79
C LYS A 168 4.26 -4.70 -9.17
N VAL A 169 5.17 -4.17 -8.36
CA VAL A 169 5.03 -2.80 -7.84
C VAL A 169 5.11 -1.82 -8.98
N LYS A 170 4.12 -0.96 -9.11
CA LYS A 170 4.04 0.11 -10.09
C LYS A 170 4.49 1.44 -9.54
N SER A 171 4.10 1.73 -8.30
CA SER A 171 4.52 2.96 -7.63
C SER A 171 4.44 2.82 -6.12
N VAL A 172 5.30 3.55 -5.44
CA VAL A 172 5.23 3.87 -4.02
C VAL A 172 5.22 5.38 -3.90
N SER A 173 4.26 5.93 -3.19
CA SER A 173 4.11 7.38 -3.07
C SER A 173 3.58 7.77 -1.69
N MET A 174 3.92 8.97 -1.27
CA MET A 174 3.43 9.62 -0.05
C MET A 174 2.46 10.74 -0.43
N SER A 175 1.44 10.93 0.37
CA SER A 175 0.52 12.07 0.29
C SER A 175 -0.02 12.39 1.70
N SER A 176 -0.84 13.45 1.82
CA SER A 176 -1.54 13.77 3.07
C SER A 176 -2.43 12.63 3.58
N GLN A 177 -2.84 11.71 2.72
CA GLN A 177 -3.62 10.53 3.11
C GLN A 177 -2.76 9.40 3.69
N GLY A 178 -1.44 9.41 3.45
CA GLY A 178 -0.49 8.42 3.91
C GLY A 178 0.38 7.83 2.80
N LEU A 179 0.96 6.66 3.07
CA LEU A 179 1.82 5.91 2.15
C LEU A 179 0.98 4.99 1.28
N SER A 180 1.04 5.17 -0.03
CA SER A 180 0.31 4.37 -1.02
C SER A 180 1.26 3.51 -1.84
N LEU A 181 0.95 2.21 -1.92
CA LEU A 181 1.61 1.21 -2.75
C LEU A 181 0.64 0.74 -3.83
N LYS A 182 1.03 0.84 -5.09
CA LYS A 182 0.25 0.32 -6.22
C LYS A 182 0.94 -0.91 -6.81
N LEU A 183 0.18 -2.00 -6.89
CA LEU A 183 0.58 -3.26 -7.51
C LEU A 183 -0.29 -3.50 -8.75
N ALA A 184 0.27 -4.14 -9.77
CA ALA A 184 -0.51 -4.61 -10.92
C ALA A 184 0.04 -5.94 -11.43
N GLY A 185 -0.87 -6.79 -11.90
CA GLY A 185 -0.55 -8.08 -12.50
C GLY A 185 -1.53 -8.45 -13.60
N LYS A 186 -1.18 -9.50 -14.35
CA LYS A 186 -2.01 -10.07 -15.41
C LYS A 186 -2.17 -11.57 -15.17
N ASN A 187 -3.34 -12.11 -15.57
CA ASN A 187 -3.68 -13.53 -15.46
C ASN A 187 -3.49 -14.07 -14.04
N ILE A 188 -4.04 -13.33 -13.07
CA ILE A 188 -3.88 -13.64 -11.65
C ILE A 188 -4.99 -14.60 -11.20
N ALA A 189 -4.59 -15.71 -10.58
CA ALA A 189 -5.51 -16.61 -9.91
C ALA A 189 -6.02 -15.94 -8.62
N LEU A 190 -7.32 -15.65 -8.56
CA LEU A 190 -7.91 -14.95 -7.41
C LEU A 190 -8.01 -15.85 -6.18
N ASP A 191 -8.11 -17.17 -6.38
CA ASP A 191 -8.20 -18.16 -5.30
C ASP A 191 -6.93 -18.20 -4.41
N SER A 192 -5.78 -17.74 -4.94
CA SER A 192 -4.49 -17.70 -4.24
C SER A 192 -4.19 -16.37 -3.53
N LEU A 193 -4.98 -15.32 -3.77
CA LEU A 193 -4.71 -13.98 -3.19
C LEU A 193 -4.80 -13.96 -1.68
N GLY A 194 -5.78 -14.66 -1.09
CA GLY A 194 -5.99 -14.68 0.36
C GLY A 194 -4.85 -15.30 1.17
N SER A 195 -4.06 -16.20 0.56
CA SER A 195 -2.90 -16.83 1.20
C SER A 195 -1.61 -16.00 1.07
N SER A 196 -1.58 -15.05 0.15
CA SER A 196 -0.38 -14.28 -0.22
C SER A 196 -0.40 -12.84 0.33
N LEU A 197 -1.52 -12.37 0.86
CA LEU A 197 -1.71 -11.10 1.56
C LEU A 197 -1.72 -11.34 3.08
#